data_f0924f8687131de1efa4049b28ab35d3
#
_entry.id   f0924f8687131de1efa4049b28ab35d3
#
_cell.length_a   1.000
_cell.length_b   1.000
_cell.length_c   1.000
_cell.angle_alpha   90.00
_cell.angle_beta   90.00
_cell.angle_gamma   90.00
#
_symmetry.space_group_name_H-M   'P 1'
#
loop_
_entity.id
_entity.type
_entity.pdbx_description
1 polymer ?
#
loop_
_entity_poly.entity_id
_entity_poly.type
_entity_poly.pdbx_seq_one_letter_code
_entity_poly.pdbx_strand_id
1 'polypeptide(L)'
;MEHIAISVVVPIYNTKPYLVECIESILDQKIIVPIEVLLIDDGSTDGCGEICDKYAARDARVRVIHQENQGLSVARNAGINAARGRYYAFIDSDDVVLPRFLQTLYDACEQNDAYMSLCALEQVQEDGKSFDPACFTRPTQEGVFCGKDLLNEFYIPDGIVYTVAWNKMYRAEVWKLLHYPEGRLHEDDFVAHRLFWLCNKVVCVDKVLYHYRLRNGSICRTNIRPEHFDAVDGLADRYRFYVENRADRSVIDAAYAACWRRYLFLCAKVRQAPTPELVKAISKEQFLMQGLLSYLPNCRNMKMTEKLSAARWAMMSAASLCPIK
;
A
#
# COMPACT_ATOMS: atom_id res chain seq x y z
N MET A 1 11.18 -28.73 -14.90
CA MET A 1 11.38 -27.59 -14.01
C MET A 1 10.25 -27.66 -12.97
N GLU A 2 10.57 -27.62 -11.70
CA GLU A 2 9.59 -27.60 -10.63
C GLU A 2 8.69 -26.37 -10.75
N HIS A 3 7.39 -26.55 -10.64
CA HIS A 3 6.44 -25.45 -10.85
C HIS A 3 6.44 -24.57 -9.60
N ILE A 4 6.97 -23.35 -9.69
CA ILE A 4 7.01 -22.40 -8.56
C ILE A 4 5.57 -22.03 -8.16
N ALA A 5 5.23 -22.22 -6.90
CA ALA A 5 3.91 -21.90 -6.38
C ALA A 5 3.81 -20.42 -6.00
N ILE A 6 4.84 -19.87 -5.35
CA ILE A 6 4.81 -18.49 -4.84
C ILE A 6 6.07 -17.74 -5.26
N SER A 7 5.93 -16.55 -5.82
CA SER A 7 6.99 -15.56 -5.97
C SER A 7 6.85 -14.51 -4.87
N VAL A 8 7.87 -14.39 -4.02
CA VAL A 8 7.98 -13.34 -3.01
C VAL A 8 8.78 -12.20 -3.60
N VAL A 9 8.20 -11.03 -3.72
CA VAL A 9 8.83 -9.82 -4.28
C VAL A 9 9.20 -8.88 -3.14
N VAL A 10 10.48 -8.55 -3.03
CA VAL A 10 11.03 -7.66 -2.00
C VAL A 10 11.67 -6.45 -2.68
N PRO A 11 10.99 -5.30 -2.73
CA PRO A 11 11.59 -4.05 -3.20
C PRO A 11 12.57 -3.52 -2.14
N ILE A 12 13.77 -3.11 -2.55
CA ILE A 12 14.86 -2.76 -1.65
C ILE A 12 15.44 -1.40 -2.07
N TYR A 13 15.49 -0.45 -1.14
CA TYR A 13 16.20 0.80 -1.31
C TYR A 13 16.68 1.36 0.03
N ASN A 14 17.99 1.33 0.27
CA ASN A 14 18.64 1.89 1.46
C ASN A 14 18.00 1.41 2.79
N THR A 15 17.84 0.10 2.94
CA THR A 15 17.27 -0.57 4.12
C THR A 15 18.26 -1.53 4.80
N LYS A 16 19.57 -1.34 4.62
CA LYS A 16 20.63 -2.22 5.11
C LYS A 16 20.49 -2.68 6.57
N PRO A 17 20.09 -1.83 7.54
CA PRO A 17 19.95 -2.25 8.94
C PRO A 17 18.91 -3.35 9.16
N TYR A 18 17.93 -3.49 8.27
CA TYR A 18 16.76 -4.37 8.43
C TYR A 18 16.76 -5.52 7.44
N LEU A 19 17.46 -5.37 6.30
CA LEU A 19 17.36 -6.26 5.14
C LEU A 19 17.69 -7.71 5.45
N VAL A 20 18.70 -7.96 6.29
CA VAL A 20 19.09 -9.33 6.67
C VAL A 20 17.96 -10.03 7.42
N GLU A 21 17.36 -9.37 8.41
CA GLU A 21 16.25 -9.91 9.20
C GLU A 21 15.02 -10.17 8.31
N CYS A 22 14.72 -9.26 7.39
CA CYS A 22 13.66 -9.43 6.40
C CYS A 22 13.87 -10.68 5.53
N ILE A 23 15.05 -10.81 4.89
CA ILE A 23 15.35 -11.94 4.01
C ILE A 23 15.31 -13.26 4.80
N GLU A 24 15.91 -13.31 5.97
CA GLU A 24 15.91 -14.52 6.79
C GLU A 24 14.48 -14.91 7.21
N SER A 25 13.63 -13.96 7.57
CA SER A 25 12.22 -14.24 7.88
C SER A 25 11.45 -14.88 6.72
N ILE A 26 11.83 -14.55 5.47
CA ILE A 26 11.24 -15.13 4.25
C ILE A 26 11.81 -16.52 3.99
N LEU A 27 13.11 -16.71 4.13
CA LEU A 27 13.77 -17.99 3.84
C LEU A 27 13.45 -19.06 4.89
N ASP A 28 13.16 -18.66 6.13
CA ASP A 28 12.80 -19.53 7.26
C ASP A 28 11.29 -19.86 7.33
N GLN A 29 10.52 -19.48 6.32
CA GLN A 29 9.08 -19.78 6.27
C GLN A 29 8.80 -21.28 6.36
N LYS A 30 7.83 -21.66 7.19
CA LYS A 30 7.33 -23.04 7.30
C LYS A 30 6.34 -23.31 6.16
N ILE A 31 6.89 -23.55 4.98
CA ILE A 31 6.13 -23.74 3.73
C ILE A 31 6.50 -25.04 3.05
N ILE A 32 5.51 -25.73 2.46
CA ILE A 32 5.67 -27.05 1.84
C ILE A 32 5.65 -27.02 0.30
N VAL A 33 5.41 -25.85 -0.29
CA VAL A 33 5.40 -25.68 -1.75
C VAL A 33 6.62 -24.90 -2.23
N PRO A 34 7.08 -25.10 -3.49
CA PRO A 34 8.22 -24.38 -4.04
C PRO A 34 7.98 -22.87 -4.10
N ILE A 35 8.95 -22.10 -3.61
CA ILE A 35 8.93 -20.63 -3.68
C ILE A 35 10.17 -20.10 -4.40
N GLU A 36 10.07 -18.90 -4.98
CA GLU A 36 11.20 -18.07 -5.34
C GLU A 36 11.12 -16.73 -4.58
N VAL A 37 12.28 -16.14 -4.31
CA VAL A 37 12.41 -14.83 -3.66
C VAL A 37 13.12 -13.89 -4.61
N LEU A 38 12.44 -12.83 -5.02
CA LEU A 38 12.93 -11.82 -5.94
C LEU A 38 13.33 -10.58 -5.14
N LEU A 39 14.63 -10.38 -4.95
CA LEU A 39 15.20 -9.20 -4.32
C LEU A 39 15.42 -8.15 -5.40
N ILE A 40 14.67 -7.06 -5.35
CA ILE A 40 14.72 -5.98 -6.34
C ILE A 40 15.46 -4.80 -5.72
N ASP A 41 16.75 -4.70 -5.96
CA ASP A 41 17.58 -3.60 -5.48
C ASP A 41 17.43 -2.40 -6.42
N ASP A 42 16.70 -1.41 -5.95
CA ASP A 42 16.36 -0.17 -6.68
C ASP A 42 17.47 0.88 -6.52
N GLY A 43 18.72 0.48 -6.80
CA GLY A 43 19.89 1.38 -6.79
C GLY A 43 20.32 1.81 -5.39
N SER A 44 20.34 0.89 -4.42
CA SER A 44 20.80 1.17 -3.06
C SER A 44 22.28 1.58 -3.01
N THR A 45 22.59 2.55 -2.16
CA THR A 45 23.96 3.07 -1.97
C THR A 45 24.55 2.72 -0.60
N ASP A 46 23.81 2.01 0.25
CA ASP A 46 24.18 1.68 1.62
C ASP A 46 24.79 0.28 1.78
N GLY A 47 24.91 -0.50 0.68
CA GLY A 47 25.43 -1.86 0.65
C GLY A 47 24.34 -2.95 0.69
N CYS A 48 23.08 -2.62 0.45
CA CYS A 48 22.01 -3.61 0.28
C CYS A 48 22.27 -4.56 -0.90
N GLY A 49 22.76 -4.03 -2.04
CA GLY A 49 23.06 -4.85 -3.22
C GLY A 49 24.03 -6.00 -2.92
N GLU A 50 25.12 -5.73 -2.19
CA GLU A 50 26.09 -6.74 -1.77
C GLU A 50 25.46 -7.82 -0.85
N ILE A 51 24.49 -7.43 -0.01
CA ILE A 51 23.75 -8.36 0.85
C ILE A 51 22.89 -9.28 -0.05
N CYS A 52 22.16 -8.70 -1.00
CA CYS A 52 21.32 -9.44 -1.95
C CYS A 52 22.13 -10.49 -2.71
N ASP A 53 23.29 -10.12 -3.26
CA ASP A 53 24.19 -11.04 -3.99
C ASP A 53 24.69 -12.19 -3.12
N LYS A 54 25.01 -11.91 -1.85
CA LYS A 54 25.43 -12.97 -0.91
C LYS A 54 24.31 -13.98 -0.66
N TYR A 55 23.05 -13.53 -0.55
CA TYR A 55 21.92 -14.46 -0.40
C TYR A 55 21.63 -15.24 -1.67
N ALA A 56 21.70 -14.61 -2.85
CA ALA A 56 21.54 -15.32 -4.12
C ALA A 56 22.63 -16.40 -4.36
N ALA A 57 23.86 -16.16 -3.90
CA ALA A 57 24.94 -17.14 -3.98
C ALA A 57 24.77 -18.32 -2.99
N ARG A 58 23.99 -18.17 -1.91
CA ARG A 58 23.82 -19.15 -0.83
C ARG A 58 22.54 -19.96 -0.93
N ASP A 59 21.47 -19.40 -1.53
CA ASP A 59 20.15 -20.03 -1.60
C ASP A 59 19.58 -19.93 -3.02
N ALA A 60 19.40 -21.10 -3.64
CA ALA A 60 18.93 -21.22 -5.02
C ALA A 60 17.49 -20.68 -5.24
N ARG A 61 16.73 -20.45 -4.18
CA ARG A 61 15.41 -19.82 -4.25
C ARG A 61 15.51 -18.32 -4.52
N VAL A 62 16.66 -17.67 -4.20
CA VAL A 62 16.86 -16.23 -4.27
C VAL A 62 17.36 -15.83 -5.65
N ARG A 63 16.73 -14.83 -6.23
CA ARG A 63 17.14 -14.14 -7.46
C ARG A 63 17.20 -12.64 -7.20
N VAL A 64 18.24 -11.99 -7.70
CA VAL A 64 18.44 -10.54 -7.55
C VAL A 64 18.22 -9.85 -8.89
N ILE A 65 17.60 -8.68 -8.83
CA ILE A 65 17.52 -7.74 -9.94
C ILE A 65 18.04 -6.39 -9.41
N HIS A 66 19.15 -5.92 -9.97
CA HIS A 66 19.66 -4.57 -9.72
C HIS A 66 19.15 -3.64 -10.81
N GLN A 67 18.68 -2.47 -10.41
CA GLN A 67 18.24 -1.40 -11.32
C GLN A 67 18.70 -0.03 -10.79
N GLU A 68 18.71 0.97 -11.65
CA GLU A 68 18.84 2.36 -11.20
C GLU A 68 17.60 2.75 -10.38
N ASN A 69 17.76 3.64 -9.40
CA ASN A 69 16.65 4.06 -8.54
C ASN A 69 15.55 4.73 -9.37
N GLN A 70 14.38 4.12 -9.38
CA GLN A 70 13.18 4.61 -10.06
C GLN A 70 11.95 4.60 -9.14
N GLY A 71 12.14 4.23 -7.87
CA GLY A 71 11.12 4.23 -6.83
C GLY A 71 10.36 2.92 -6.68
N LEU A 72 9.61 2.85 -5.58
CA LEU A 72 8.94 1.64 -5.08
C LEU A 72 8.02 0.98 -6.11
N SER A 73 7.25 1.77 -6.86
CA SER A 73 6.36 1.27 -7.92
C SER A 73 7.11 0.50 -9.00
N VAL A 74 8.23 1.08 -9.48
CA VAL A 74 9.03 0.45 -10.54
C VAL A 74 9.70 -0.82 -10.01
N ALA A 75 10.20 -0.81 -8.78
CA ALA A 75 10.78 -1.99 -8.15
C ALA A 75 9.74 -3.12 -7.99
N ARG A 76 8.52 -2.83 -7.52
CA ARG A 76 7.44 -3.83 -7.46
C ARG A 76 7.04 -4.33 -8.85
N ASN A 77 6.92 -3.45 -9.84
CA ASN A 77 6.61 -3.83 -11.22
C ASN A 77 7.71 -4.71 -11.83
N ALA A 78 8.99 -4.43 -11.58
CA ALA A 78 10.10 -5.30 -12.01
C ALA A 78 9.98 -6.70 -11.40
N GLY A 79 9.62 -6.79 -10.12
CA GLY A 79 9.32 -8.05 -9.46
C GLY A 79 8.14 -8.80 -10.08
N ILE A 80 7.00 -8.11 -10.35
CA ILE A 80 5.83 -8.67 -11.03
C ILE A 80 6.23 -9.27 -12.39
N ASN A 81 7.01 -8.53 -13.18
CA ASN A 81 7.44 -8.95 -14.52
C ASN A 81 8.42 -10.14 -14.49
N ALA A 82 9.21 -10.28 -13.43
CA ALA A 82 10.20 -11.36 -13.28
C ALA A 82 9.63 -12.60 -12.58
N ALA A 83 8.49 -12.49 -11.92
CA ALA A 83 7.86 -13.54 -11.13
C ALA A 83 7.33 -14.69 -11.99
N ARG A 84 7.49 -15.92 -11.49
CA ARG A 84 7.11 -17.16 -12.17
C ARG A 84 6.08 -17.99 -11.41
N GLY A 85 5.79 -17.58 -10.17
CA GLY A 85 4.86 -18.26 -9.28
C GLY A 85 3.40 -18.11 -9.72
N ARG A 86 2.60 -19.05 -9.28
CA ARG A 86 1.14 -18.97 -9.43
C ARG A 86 0.54 -17.89 -8.52
N TYR A 87 1.20 -17.60 -7.40
CA TYR A 87 0.85 -16.57 -6.44
C TYR A 87 2.01 -15.60 -6.23
N TYR A 88 1.70 -14.34 -5.93
CA TYR A 88 2.66 -13.30 -5.58
C TYR A 88 2.41 -12.80 -4.16
N ALA A 89 3.47 -12.58 -3.41
CA ALA A 89 3.46 -11.88 -2.13
C ALA A 89 4.49 -10.75 -2.19
N PHE A 90 4.12 -9.56 -1.75
CA PHE A 90 5.05 -8.45 -1.59
C PHE A 90 5.46 -8.34 -0.13
N ILE A 91 6.72 -8.06 0.14
CA ILE A 91 7.23 -7.84 1.51
C ILE A 91 8.16 -6.65 1.46
N ASP A 92 7.92 -5.63 2.26
CA ASP A 92 8.79 -4.47 2.33
C ASP A 92 10.08 -4.83 3.08
N SER A 93 11.23 -4.35 2.57
CA SER A 93 12.56 -4.79 2.98
C SER A 93 13.00 -4.37 4.40
N ASP A 94 12.19 -3.58 5.08
CA ASP A 94 12.37 -3.18 6.48
C ASP A 94 11.43 -3.91 7.47
N ASP A 95 10.59 -4.84 6.96
CA ASP A 95 9.60 -5.58 7.72
C ASP A 95 9.99 -7.05 7.95
N VAL A 96 9.19 -7.76 8.75
CA VAL A 96 9.41 -9.16 9.10
C VAL A 96 8.11 -9.95 8.96
N VAL A 97 8.19 -11.13 8.36
CA VAL A 97 7.06 -12.06 8.25
C VAL A 97 7.18 -13.20 9.25
N LEU A 98 6.06 -13.55 9.90
CA LEU A 98 6.05 -14.64 10.87
C LEU A 98 6.12 -16.00 10.18
N PRO A 99 6.59 -17.07 10.86
CA PRO A 99 7.00 -18.35 10.22
C PRO A 99 5.94 -19.08 9.38
N ARG A 100 4.67 -18.72 9.48
CA ARG A 100 3.57 -19.33 8.73
C ARG A 100 2.85 -18.37 7.78
N PHE A 101 3.40 -17.19 7.54
CA PHE A 101 2.80 -16.17 6.70
C PHE A 101 2.47 -16.72 5.30
N LEU A 102 3.49 -17.23 4.59
CA LEU A 102 3.28 -17.74 3.22
C LEU A 102 2.35 -18.95 3.20
N GLN A 103 2.53 -19.93 4.11
CA GLN A 103 1.70 -21.13 4.12
C GLN A 103 0.25 -20.81 4.44
N THR A 104 -0.01 -19.97 5.44
CA THR A 104 -1.38 -19.64 5.83
C THR A 104 -2.13 -18.92 4.71
N LEU A 105 -1.50 -17.94 4.07
CA LEU A 105 -2.14 -17.20 2.97
C LEU A 105 -2.29 -18.05 1.71
N TYR A 106 -1.34 -18.94 1.44
CA TYR A 106 -1.41 -19.91 0.34
C TYR A 106 -2.58 -20.89 0.53
N ASP A 107 -2.68 -21.49 1.71
CA ASP A 107 -3.77 -22.42 2.05
C ASP A 107 -5.12 -21.72 1.97
N ALA A 108 -5.22 -20.48 2.44
CA ALA A 108 -6.42 -19.67 2.36
C ALA A 108 -6.88 -19.46 0.91
N CYS A 109 -5.94 -19.18 0.00
CA CYS A 109 -6.25 -19.06 -1.43
C CYS A 109 -6.64 -20.38 -2.07
N GLU A 110 -5.87 -21.47 -1.84
CA GLU A 110 -6.09 -22.75 -2.49
C GLU A 110 -7.39 -23.44 -2.02
N GLN A 111 -7.63 -23.47 -0.70
CA GLN A 111 -8.82 -24.13 -0.13
C GLN A 111 -10.13 -23.46 -0.54
N ASN A 112 -10.12 -22.17 -0.83
CA ASN A 112 -11.29 -21.39 -1.18
C ASN A 112 -11.37 -21.05 -2.67
N ASP A 113 -10.40 -21.46 -3.47
CA ASP A 113 -10.24 -21.02 -4.87
C ASP A 113 -10.33 -19.48 -4.95
N ALA A 114 -9.57 -18.79 -4.08
CA ALA A 114 -9.62 -17.35 -3.95
C ALA A 114 -8.52 -16.67 -4.79
N TYR A 115 -8.79 -15.44 -5.21
CA TYR A 115 -7.86 -14.61 -5.97
C TYR A 115 -6.86 -13.89 -5.07
N MET A 116 -7.24 -13.67 -3.83
CA MET A 116 -6.43 -12.96 -2.85
C MET A 116 -6.74 -13.46 -1.44
N SER A 117 -5.72 -13.47 -0.60
CA SER A 117 -5.86 -13.61 0.85
C SER A 117 -5.09 -12.50 1.54
N LEU A 118 -5.53 -12.09 2.73
CA LEU A 118 -4.88 -11.08 3.55
C LEU A 118 -4.90 -11.47 5.03
N CYS A 119 -3.92 -10.96 5.79
CA CYS A 119 -3.81 -11.25 7.22
C CYS A 119 -3.74 -9.98 8.05
N ALA A 120 -3.91 -10.14 9.36
CA ALA A 120 -3.64 -9.09 10.34
C ALA A 120 -2.14 -8.79 10.43
N LEU A 121 -1.83 -7.59 10.91
CA LEU A 121 -0.48 -7.10 11.08
C LEU A 121 -0.29 -6.50 12.49
N GLU A 122 0.93 -6.52 12.97
CA GLU A 122 1.36 -5.85 14.18
C GLU A 122 2.35 -4.75 13.83
N GLN A 123 2.17 -3.56 14.41
CA GLN A 123 3.17 -2.50 14.34
C GLN A 123 4.24 -2.76 15.41
N VAL A 124 5.49 -2.82 14.98
CA VAL A 124 6.64 -3.02 15.89
C VAL A 124 7.57 -1.81 15.89
N GLN A 125 8.31 -1.65 16.97
CA GLN A 125 9.34 -0.61 17.10
C GLN A 125 10.50 -0.88 16.13
N GLU A 126 11.39 0.08 16.00
CA GLU A 126 12.56 -0.02 15.13
C GLU A 126 13.46 -1.22 15.50
N ASP A 127 13.54 -1.59 16.77
CA ASP A 127 14.26 -2.77 17.27
C ASP A 127 13.47 -4.09 17.15
N GLY A 128 12.32 -4.09 16.50
CA GLY A 128 11.47 -5.26 16.28
C GLY A 128 10.56 -5.63 17.45
N LYS A 129 10.62 -4.89 18.59
CA LYS A 129 9.75 -5.16 19.72
C LYS A 129 8.34 -4.63 19.50
N SER A 130 7.34 -5.36 19.98
CA SER A 130 5.97 -4.90 20.03
C SER A 130 5.83 -3.60 20.84
N PHE A 131 4.98 -2.67 20.38
CA PHE A 131 4.57 -1.51 21.18
C PHE A 131 3.58 -1.92 22.27
N ASP A 132 2.60 -2.71 21.88
CA ASP A 132 1.57 -3.29 22.73
C ASP A 132 1.10 -4.59 22.06
N PRO A 133 1.38 -5.77 22.66
CA PRO A 133 0.99 -7.06 22.08
C PRO A 133 -0.52 -7.23 21.88
N ALA A 134 -1.34 -6.36 22.46
CA ALA A 134 -2.79 -6.35 22.26
C ALA A 134 -3.22 -5.39 21.14
N CYS A 135 -2.31 -4.56 20.60
CA CYS A 135 -2.61 -3.54 19.61
C CYS A 135 -2.12 -3.97 18.22
N PHE A 136 -2.95 -4.68 17.49
CA PHE A 136 -2.69 -5.05 16.11
C PHE A 136 -3.85 -4.67 15.20
N THR A 137 -3.53 -4.41 13.94
CA THR A 137 -4.51 -4.07 12.90
C THR A 137 -4.96 -5.35 12.21
N ARG A 138 -6.26 -5.58 12.18
CA ARG A 138 -6.86 -6.81 11.65
C ARG A 138 -7.99 -6.54 10.66
N PRO A 139 -8.32 -7.51 9.79
CA PRO A 139 -9.56 -7.47 9.04
C PRO A 139 -10.77 -7.38 9.99
N THR A 140 -11.80 -6.66 9.59
CA THR A 140 -13.03 -6.51 10.37
C THR A 140 -13.78 -7.81 10.56
N GLN A 141 -13.60 -8.75 9.62
CA GLN A 141 -14.24 -10.04 9.59
C GLN A 141 -13.27 -11.11 9.09
N GLU A 142 -13.30 -12.29 9.68
CA GLU A 142 -12.64 -13.49 9.15
C GLU A 142 -13.58 -14.24 8.21
N GLY A 143 -13.05 -14.74 7.09
CA GLY A 143 -13.83 -15.56 6.16
C GLY A 143 -13.56 -15.23 4.69
N VAL A 144 -14.49 -15.70 3.83
CA VAL A 144 -14.43 -15.53 2.38
C VAL A 144 -15.48 -14.52 1.93
N PHE A 145 -15.03 -13.52 1.18
CA PHE A 145 -15.88 -12.41 0.74
C PHE A 145 -15.71 -12.16 -0.76
N CYS A 146 -16.71 -11.55 -1.39
CA CYS A 146 -16.48 -10.87 -2.66
C CYS A 146 -15.65 -9.59 -2.40
N GLY A 147 -14.61 -9.35 -3.18
CA GLY A 147 -13.76 -8.18 -2.95
C GLY A 147 -14.53 -6.86 -3.01
N LYS A 148 -15.60 -6.78 -3.81
CA LYS A 148 -16.47 -5.58 -3.86
C LYS A 148 -17.18 -5.30 -2.54
N ASP A 149 -17.52 -6.33 -1.77
CA ASP A 149 -18.21 -6.20 -0.49
C ASP A 149 -17.27 -5.61 0.58
N LEU A 150 -15.95 -5.74 0.38
CA LEU A 150 -14.92 -5.22 1.29
C LEU A 150 -14.49 -3.77 0.99
N LEU A 151 -15.02 -3.11 -0.04
CA LEU A 151 -14.55 -1.78 -0.45
C LEU A 151 -14.87 -0.67 0.56
N ASN A 152 -15.90 -0.83 1.39
CA ASN A 152 -16.18 0.11 2.48
C ASN A 152 -15.16 0.01 3.62
N GLU A 153 -14.50 -1.16 3.78
CA GLU A 153 -13.51 -1.43 4.83
C GLU A 153 -12.22 -0.60 4.67
N PHE A 154 -11.96 -0.06 3.47
CA PHE A 154 -10.84 0.86 3.23
C PHE A 154 -10.94 2.18 4.02
N TYR A 155 -12.12 2.53 4.51
CA TYR A 155 -12.42 3.84 5.11
C TYR A 155 -12.69 3.80 6.62
N ILE A 156 -12.51 2.65 7.24
CA ILE A 156 -12.56 2.49 8.70
C ILE A 156 -11.18 2.82 9.32
N PRO A 157 -11.08 2.99 10.65
CA PRO A 157 -9.80 3.28 11.32
C PRO A 157 -8.69 2.27 10.99
N ASP A 158 -8.98 0.99 10.93
CA ASP A 158 -8.02 -0.08 10.63
C ASP A 158 -7.98 -0.46 9.15
N GLY A 159 -8.54 0.36 8.28
CA GLY A 159 -8.64 0.14 6.83
C GLY A 159 -7.31 -0.02 6.09
N ILE A 160 -6.20 0.30 6.73
CA ILE A 160 -4.85 0.10 6.19
C ILE A 160 -4.60 -1.36 5.80
N VAL A 161 -5.15 -2.34 6.53
CA VAL A 161 -5.00 -3.77 6.24
C VAL A 161 -5.54 -4.15 4.86
N TYR A 162 -6.51 -3.40 4.34
CA TYR A 162 -7.06 -3.59 3.00
C TYR A 162 -6.28 -2.85 1.91
N THR A 163 -5.63 -1.73 2.25
CA THR A 163 -4.94 -0.87 1.26
C THR A 163 -3.53 -1.34 0.95
N VAL A 164 -2.71 -1.67 1.95
CA VAL A 164 -1.29 -2.00 1.77
C VAL A 164 -1.06 -3.26 0.93
N ALA A 165 0.07 -3.31 0.21
CA ALA A 165 0.41 -4.44 -0.66
C ALA A 165 0.90 -5.69 0.10
N TRP A 166 1.56 -5.50 1.23
CA TRP A 166 2.52 -6.45 1.80
C TRP A 166 1.94 -7.49 2.78
N ASN A 167 0.74 -7.33 3.30
CA ASN A 167 0.08 -8.32 4.17
C ASN A 167 -0.80 -9.32 3.39
N LYS A 168 -0.54 -9.52 2.11
CA LYS A 168 -1.44 -10.23 1.19
C LYS A 168 -0.70 -11.24 0.31
N MET A 169 -1.46 -12.19 -0.18
CA MET A 169 -1.09 -13.05 -1.29
C MET A 169 -2.12 -12.90 -2.42
N TYR A 170 -1.62 -12.88 -3.64
CA TYR A 170 -2.43 -12.61 -4.84
C TYR A 170 -2.20 -13.69 -5.88
N ARG A 171 -3.24 -14.15 -6.58
CA ARG A 171 -3.04 -14.91 -7.83
C ARG A 171 -2.31 -14.06 -8.85
N ALA A 172 -1.32 -14.62 -9.52
CA ALA A 172 -0.53 -13.94 -10.54
C ALA A 172 -1.37 -13.29 -11.65
N GLU A 173 -2.52 -13.89 -11.97
CA GLU A 173 -3.40 -13.42 -13.05
C GLU A 173 -3.98 -12.01 -12.82
N VAL A 174 -4.18 -11.58 -11.57
CA VAL A 174 -4.68 -10.21 -11.29
C VAL A 174 -3.66 -9.16 -11.70
N TRP A 175 -2.37 -9.49 -11.63
CA TRP A 175 -1.28 -8.58 -11.99
C TRP A 175 -0.99 -8.49 -13.50
N LYS A 176 -1.62 -9.33 -14.32
CA LYS A 176 -1.60 -9.17 -15.78
C LYS A 176 -2.39 -7.94 -16.23
N LEU A 177 -3.31 -7.47 -15.42
CA LEU A 177 -4.23 -6.35 -15.70
C LEU A 177 -3.84 -5.07 -14.98
N LEU A 178 -2.95 -5.15 -14.00
CA LEU A 178 -2.62 -4.05 -13.09
C LEU A 178 -1.12 -3.90 -12.92
N HIS A 179 -0.68 -2.65 -12.79
CA HIS A 179 0.68 -2.28 -12.41
C HIS A 179 0.63 -1.12 -11.42
N TYR A 180 1.65 -0.99 -10.59
CA TYR A 180 1.80 0.18 -9.75
C TYR A 180 2.15 1.41 -10.58
N PRO A 181 1.55 2.58 -10.31
CA PRO A 181 1.83 3.81 -11.06
C PRO A 181 3.27 4.29 -10.76
N GLU A 182 4.06 4.46 -11.80
CA GLU A 182 5.45 4.92 -11.70
C GLU A 182 5.52 6.39 -11.24
N GLY A 183 6.55 6.72 -10.45
CA GLY A 183 6.81 8.07 -9.97
C GLY A 183 5.79 8.61 -8.97
N ARG A 184 4.98 7.75 -8.33
CA ARG A 184 3.99 8.12 -7.33
C ARG A 184 4.37 7.61 -5.95
N LEU A 185 4.14 8.44 -4.91
CA LEU A 185 4.04 7.98 -3.54
C LEU A 185 2.62 7.47 -3.25
N HIS A 186 2.49 6.61 -2.23
CA HIS A 186 1.20 6.00 -1.88
C HIS A 186 0.58 5.24 -3.06
N GLU A 187 1.41 4.50 -3.78
CA GLU A 187 1.08 3.74 -4.97
C GLU A 187 -0.04 2.72 -4.72
N ASP A 188 -0.14 2.22 -3.48
CA ASP A 188 -1.20 1.32 -3.04
C ASP A 188 -2.60 1.94 -3.15
N ASP A 189 -2.71 3.26 -2.91
CA ASP A 189 -3.98 3.99 -3.04
C ASP A 189 -4.55 3.95 -4.47
N PHE A 190 -3.68 3.78 -5.48
CA PHE A 190 -4.11 3.69 -6.88
C PHE A 190 -4.51 2.28 -7.31
N VAL A 191 -4.02 1.24 -6.63
CA VAL A 191 -4.12 -0.15 -7.10
C VAL A 191 -5.06 -0.99 -6.24
N ALA A 192 -5.05 -0.82 -4.91
CA ALA A 192 -5.75 -1.69 -3.98
C ALA A 192 -7.25 -1.84 -4.30
N HIS A 193 -7.95 -0.74 -4.58
CA HIS A 193 -9.39 -0.78 -4.89
C HIS A 193 -9.70 -1.55 -6.19
N ARG A 194 -8.80 -1.50 -7.18
CA ARG A 194 -8.93 -2.24 -8.44
C ARG A 194 -8.69 -3.72 -8.24
N LEU A 195 -7.72 -4.08 -7.38
CA LEU A 195 -7.47 -5.47 -6.98
C LEU A 195 -8.71 -6.08 -6.34
N PHE A 196 -9.29 -5.41 -5.33
CA PHE A 196 -10.52 -5.88 -4.69
C PHE A 196 -11.70 -5.93 -5.66
N TRP A 197 -11.81 -4.97 -6.58
CA TRP A 197 -12.86 -4.97 -7.60
C TRP A 197 -12.80 -6.19 -8.54
N LEU A 198 -11.59 -6.63 -8.89
CA LEU A 198 -11.35 -7.77 -9.77
C LEU A 198 -11.49 -9.12 -9.05
N CYS A 199 -11.28 -9.16 -7.74
CA CYS A 199 -11.27 -10.40 -6.97
C CYS A 199 -12.70 -10.81 -6.56
N ASN A 200 -13.25 -11.84 -7.20
CA ASN A 200 -14.55 -12.39 -6.81
C ASN A 200 -14.51 -13.11 -5.46
N LYS A 201 -13.34 -13.61 -5.04
CA LYS A 201 -13.13 -14.24 -3.74
C LYS A 201 -11.85 -13.69 -3.11
N VAL A 202 -12.00 -13.15 -1.90
CA VAL A 202 -10.94 -12.66 -1.02
C VAL A 202 -11.07 -13.35 0.32
N VAL A 203 -10.00 -13.89 0.85
CA VAL A 203 -10.00 -14.53 2.18
C VAL A 203 -9.35 -13.57 3.19
N CYS A 204 -10.12 -13.21 4.20
CA CYS A 204 -9.62 -12.46 5.36
C CYS A 204 -9.24 -13.43 6.47
N VAL A 205 -7.98 -13.41 6.90
CA VAL A 205 -7.43 -14.26 7.95
C VAL A 205 -7.15 -13.42 9.19
N ASP A 206 -7.86 -13.67 10.30
CA ASP A 206 -7.64 -12.95 11.57
C ASP A 206 -6.46 -13.57 12.36
N LYS A 207 -5.28 -13.57 11.73
CA LYS A 207 -4.02 -13.97 12.36
C LYS A 207 -2.98 -12.91 12.08
N VAL A 208 -2.26 -12.48 13.13
CA VAL A 208 -1.07 -11.64 12.98
C VAL A 208 0.03 -12.49 12.38
N LEU A 209 0.43 -12.17 11.14
CA LEU A 209 1.46 -12.89 10.40
C LEU A 209 2.51 -11.94 9.81
N TYR A 210 2.36 -10.65 9.99
CA TYR A 210 3.22 -9.61 9.47
C TYR A 210 3.56 -8.58 10.54
N HIS A 211 4.85 -8.29 10.74
CA HIS A 211 5.37 -7.24 11.61
C HIS A 211 5.77 -6.03 10.76
N TYR A 212 4.97 -4.98 10.84
CA TYR A 212 5.23 -3.69 10.20
C TYR A 212 6.11 -2.81 11.10
N ARG A 213 7.34 -2.57 10.66
CA ARG A 213 8.34 -1.82 11.44
C ARG A 213 8.16 -0.31 11.32
N LEU A 214 7.99 0.35 12.46
CA LEU A 214 7.94 1.80 12.54
C LEU A 214 9.35 2.35 12.76
N ARG A 215 9.98 2.82 11.69
CA ARG A 215 11.33 3.40 11.72
C ARG A 215 11.35 4.90 11.46
N ASN A 216 12.40 5.56 11.97
CA ASN A 216 12.69 6.94 11.60
C ASN A 216 13.09 7.00 10.11
N GLY A 217 12.55 7.99 9.37
CA GLY A 217 12.82 8.14 7.94
C GLY A 217 11.92 7.32 7.02
N SER A 218 10.92 6.58 7.55
CA SER A 218 9.87 6.01 6.69
C SER A 218 9.07 7.11 6.00
N ILE A 219 8.58 6.84 4.78
CA ILE A 219 7.81 7.79 3.95
C ILE A 219 6.67 8.43 4.76
N CYS A 220 5.96 7.64 5.56
CA CYS A 220 4.81 8.10 6.36
C CYS A 220 5.19 9.01 7.55
N ARG A 221 6.48 9.07 7.94
CA ARG A 221 6.97 9.82 9.12
C ARG A 221 7.89 11.00 8.77
N THR A 222 8.20 11.22 7.51
CA THR A 222 9.00 12.37 7.06
C THR A 222 8.18 13.65 7.06
N ASN A 223 8.88 14.79 7.05
CA ASN A 223 8.24 16.09 6.80
C ASN A 223 7.46 16.06 5.49
N ILE A 224 6.36 16.81 5.44
CA ILE A 224 5.54 16.86 4.23
C ILE A 224 6.35 17.40 3.06
N ARG A 225 6.26 16.73 1.93
CA ARG A 225 6.82 17.06 0.63
C ARG A 225 5.70 17.10 -0.42
N PRO A 226 5.90 17.75 -1.57
CA PRO A 226 4.90 17.81 -2.64
C PRO A 226 4.33 16.44 -3.04
N GLU A 227 5.18 15.40 -3.07
CA GLU A 227 4.79 14.04 -3.48
C GLU A 227 3.77 13.38 -2.53
N HIS A 228 3.63 13.85 -1.28
CA HIS A 228 2.59 13.34 -0.38
C HIS A 228 1.17 13.69 -0.86
N PHE A 229 1.03 14.66 -1.77
CA PHE A 229 -0.26 14.97 -2.39
C PHE A 229 -0.69 13.89 -3.40
N ASP A 230 0.19 12.99 -3.83
CA ASP A 230 -0.18 11.83 -4.64
C ASP A 230 -1.26 10.96 -3.96
N ALA A 231 -1.30 10.97 -2.60
CA ALA A 231 -2.40 10.32 -1.88
C ALA A 231 -3.78 10.95 -2.17
N VAL A 232 -3.85 12.25 -2.49
CA VAL A 232 -5.09 12.91 -2.92
C VAL A 232 -5.45 12.46 -4.33
N ASP A 233 -4.47 12.43 -5.24
CA ASP A 233 -4.63 11.92 -6.61
C ASP A 233 -5.14 10.48 -6.59
N GLY A 234 -4.55 9.58 -5.78
CA GLY A 234 -4.96 8.19 -5.66
C GLY A 234 -6.39 8.01 -5.12
N LEU A 235 -6.76 8.80 -4.11
CA LEU A 235 -8.13 8.78 -3.58
C LEU A 235 -9.15 9.39 -4.56
N ALA A 236 -8.76 10.39 -5.35
CA ALA A 236 -9.61 10.95 -6.39
C ALA A 236 -9.78 9.97 -7.57
N ASP A 237 -8.71 9.26 -7.96
CA ASP A 237 -8.76 8.17 -8.94
C ASP A 237 -9.71 7.06 -8.48
N ARG A 238 -9.60 6.64 -7.23
CA ARG A 238 -10.48 5.65 -6.60
C ARG A 238 -11.95 6.09 -6.62
N TYR A 239 -12.24 7.33 -6.26
CA TYR A 239 -13.60 7.88 -6.34
C TYR A 239 -14.16 7.84 -7.78
N ARG A 240 -13.36 8.30 -8.77
CA ARG A 240 -13.78 8.28 -10.17
C ARG A 240 -14.02 6.86 -10.66
N PHE A 241 -13.11 5.94 -10.35
CA PHE A 241 -13.26 4.53 -10.67
C PHE A 241 -14.59 3.95 -10.16
N TYR A 242 -14.97 4.26 -8.93
CA TYR A 242 -16.22 3.78 -8.35
C TYR A 242 -17.45 4.39 -9.04
N VAL A 243 -17.40 5.67 -9.41
CA VAL A 243 -18.49 6.33 -10.15
C VAL A 243 -18.64 5.71 -11.54
N GLU A 244 -17.55 5.55 -12.28
CA GLU A 244 -17.54 4.97 -13.63
C GLU A 244 -18.04 3.53 -13.66
N ASN A 245 -17.69 2.75 -12.64
CA ASN A 245 -18.10 1.35 -12.51
C ASN A 245 -19.43 1.16 -11.76
N ARG A 246 -20.14 2.25 -11.43
CA ARG A 246 -21.45 2.21 -10.74
C ARG A 246 -21.42 1.41 -9.43
N ALA A 247 -20.35 1.61 -8.65
CA ALA A 247 -20.24 1.00 -7.34
C ALA A 247 -21.38 1.46 -6.41
N ASP A 248 -21.56 0.77 -5.29
CA ASP A 248 -22.55 1.15 -4.30
C ASP A 248 -22.35 2.58 -3.80
N ARG A 249 -23.46 3.26 -3.58
CA ARG A 249 -23.47 4.66 -3.13
C ARG A 249 -22.64 4.89 -1.86
N SER A 250 -22.66 3.94 -0.92
CA SER A 250 -21.88 4.02 0.32
C SER A 250 -20.37 4.08 0.05
N VAL A 251 -19.89 3.26 -0.88
CA VAL A 251 -18.47 3.20 -1.29
C VAL A 251 -18.06 4.50 -2.01
N ILE A 252 -18.93 5.02 -2.91
CA ILE A 252 -18.69 6.28 -3.61
C ILE A 252 -18.60 7.44 -2.60
N ASP A 253 -19.55 7.53 -1.67
CA ASP A 253 -19.59 8.58 -0.64
C ASP A 253 -18.36 8.49 0.29
N ALA A 254 -17.93 7.28 0.65
CA ALA A 254 -16.77 7.05 1.50
C ALA A 254 -15.46 7.47 0.81
N ALA A 255 -15.26 7.08 -0.45
CA ALA A 255 -14.10 7.46 -1.26
C ALA A 255 -14.01 8.99 -1.44
N TYR A 256 -15.13 9.61 -1.77
CA TYR A 256 -15.22 11.06 -1.91
C TYR A 256 -14.84 11.79 -0.61
N ALA A 257 -15.41 11.35 0.53
CA ALA A 257 -15.12 11.95 1.83
C ALA A 257 -13.64 11.75 2.21
N ALA A 258 -13.06 10.59 1.95
CA ALA A 258 -11.65 10.29 2.22
C ALA A 258 -10.72 11.21 1.40
N CYS A 259 -11.02 11.45 0.13
CA CYS A 259 -10.27 12.36 -0.74
C CYS A 259 -10.24 13.78 -0.14
N TRP A 260 -11.40 14.34 0.23
CA TRP A 260 -11.48 15.65 0.86
C TRP A 260 -10.77 15.71 2.21
N ARG A 261 -10.92 14.73 3.08
CA ARG A 261 -10.25 14.65 4.38
C ARG A 261 -8.73 14.64 4.23
N ARG A 262 -8.21 13.85 3.27
CA ARG A 262 -6.77 13.80 2.98
C ARG A 262 -6.25 15.14 2.47
N TYR A 263 -6.93 15.76 1.53
CA TYR A 263 -6.58 17.08 1.02
C TYR A 263 -6.56 18.14 2.13
N LEU A 264 -7.63 18.26 2.92
CA LEU A 264 -7.72 19.21 4.02
C LEU A 264 -6.66 18.96 5.09
N PHE A 265 -6.36 17.71 5.40
CA PHE A 265 -5.29 17.34 6.33
C PHE A 265 -3.92 17.84 5.85
N LEU A 266 -3.56 17.58 4.60
CA LEU A 266 -2.29 18.02 4.02
C LEU A 266 -2.21 19.53 3.97
N CYS A 267 -3.26 20.22 3.56
CA CYS A 267 -3.33 21.67 3.58
C CYS A 267 -3.13 22.25 4.99
N ALA A 268 -3.73 21.65 6.00
CA ALA A 268 -3.57 22.09 7.40
C ALA A 268 -2.12 21.91 7.88
N LYS A 269 -1.45 20.83 7.45
CA LYS A 269 -0.03 20.60 7.75
C LYS A 269 0.88 21.61 7.04
N VAL A 270 0.65 21.89 5.76
CA VAL A 270 1.43 22.87 5.00
C VAL A 270 1.30 24.28 5.61
N ARG A 271 0.12 24.65 6.13
CA ARG A 271 -0.04 25.95 6.82
C ARG A 271 0.88 26.14 8.02
N GLN A 272 1.31 25.06 8.68
CA GLN A 272 2.22 25.12 9.83
C GLN A 272 3.67 25.41 9.41
N ALA A 273 4.08 24.93 8.20
CA ALA A 273 5.41 25.13 7.66
C ALA A 273 5.34 25.26 6.11
N PRO A 274 4.86 26.40 5.57
CA PRO A 274 4.68 26.58 4.15
C PRO A 274 6.04 26.80 3.43
N THR A 275 6.20 26.11 2.28
CA THR A 275 7.27 26.38 1.31
C THR A 275 6.67 26.68 -0.07
N PRO A 276 7.39 27.35 -0.99
CA PRO A 276 6.90 27.62 -2.34
C PRO A 276 6.43 26.37 -3.07
N GLU A 277 7.20 25.27 -2.95
CA GLU A 277 6.90 23.98 -3.59
C GLU A 277 5.60 23.37 -3.04
N LEU A 278 5.40 23.41 -1.72
CA LEU A 278 4.20 22.90 -1.06
C LEU A 278 2.96 23.75 -1.41
N VAL A 279 3.09 25.08 -1.50
CA VAL A 279 2.00 25.95 -1.94
C VAL A 279 1.64 25.67 -3.40
N LYS A 280 2.63 25.40 -4.26
CA LYS A 280 2.40 24.99 -5.65
C LYS A 280 1.69 23.65 -5.72
N ALA A 281 2.04 22.68 -4.88
CA ALA A 281 1.36 21.39 -4.79
C ALA A 281 -0.11 21.56 -4.36
N ILE A 282 -0.39 22.38 -3.34
CA ILE A 282 -1.78 22.71 -2.97
C ILE A 282 -2.54 23.32 -4.15
N SER A 283 -1.92 24.24 -4.91
CA SER A 283 -2.59 24.88 -6.06
C SER A 283 -2.96 23.89 -7.14
N LYS A 284 -2.09 22.92 -7.41
CA LYS A 284 -2.36 21.83 -8.36
C LYS A 284 -3.55 20.98 -7.92
N GLU A 285 -3.52 20.53 -6.66
CA GLU A 285 -4.58 19.68 -6.13
C GLU A 285 -5.90 20.44 -5.92
N GLN A 286 -5.84 21.73 -5.67
CA GLN A 286 -7.03 22.58 -5.56
C GLN A 286 -7.86 22.56 -6.85
N PHE A 287 -7.22 22.58 -8.01
CA PHE A 287 -7.89 22.46 -9.29
C PHE A 287 -8.62 21.12 -9.42
N LEU A 288 -7.95 20.02 -9.02
CA LEU A 288 -8.58 18.69 -8.95
C LEU A 288 -9.82 18.71 -8.05
N MET A 289 -9.68 19.26 -6.84
CA MET A 289 -10.73 19.28 -5.84
C MET A 289 -11.91 20.18 -6.25
N GLN A 290 -11.65 21.28 -6.98
CA GLN A 290 -12.70 22.11 -7.58
C GLN A 290 -13.56 21.33 -8.56
N GLY A 291 -12.95 20.45 -9.39
CA GLY A 291 -13.67 19.56 -10.28
C GLY A 291 -14.59 18.56 -9.56
N LEU A 292 -14.35 18.30 -8.28
CA LEU A 292 -15.17 17.40 -7.46
C LEU A 292 -16.30 18.11 -6.69
N LEU A 293 -16.38 19.44 -6.71
CA LEU A 293 -17.35 20.21 -5.89
C LEU A 293 -18.81 19.88 -6.17
N SER A 294 -19.14 19.51 -7.41
CA SER A 294 -20.53 19.20 -7.81
C SER A 294 -21.15 18.05 -7.01
N TYR A 295 -20.34 17.13 -6.52
CA TYR A 295 -20.80 16.01 -5.71
C TYR A 295 -20.91 16.34 -4.21
N LEU A 296 -20.26 17.40 -3.74
CA LEU A 296 -20.13 17.74 -2.33
C LEU A 296 -21.48 17.83 -1.57
N PRO A 297 -22.55 18.47 -2.10
CA PRO A 297 -23.85 18.49 -1.44
C PRO A 297 -24.45 17.11 -1.25
N ASN A 298 -24.19 16.20 -2.19
CA ASN A 298 -24.79 14.88 -2.27
C ASN A 298 -24.07 13.81 -1.42
N CYS A 299 -22.81 14.05 -1.02
CA CYS A 299 -22.05 13.11 -0.20
C CYS A 299 -22.66 12.96 1.20
N ARG A 300 -23.01 11.73 1.59
CA ARG A 300 -23.63 11.41 2.90
C ARG A 300 -22.58 11.20 3.99
N ASN A 301 -21.36 10.82 3.63
CA ASN A 301 -20.27 10.53 4.57
C ASN A 301 -19.50 11.76 5.06
N MET A 302 -19.93 12.97 4.69
CA MET A 302 -19.37 14.24 5.18
C MET A 302 -20.39 14.99 6.02
N LYS A 303 -19.94 15.46 7.20
CA LYS A 303 -20.73 16.38 8.05
C LYS A 303 -20.85 17.75 7.37
N MET A 304 -21.87 18.52 7.72
CA MET A 304 -22.07 19.87 7.16
C MET A 304 -20.85 20.77 7.38
N THR A 305 -20.20 20.69 8.53
CA THR A 305 -18.99 21.45 8.85
C THR A 305 -17.81 21.08 7.93
N GLU A 306 -17.66 19.79 7.59
CA GLU A 306 -16.65 19.33 6.62
C GLU A 306 -16.97 19.84 5.21
N LYS A 307 -18.24 19.81 4.80
CA LYS A 307 -18.69 20.35 3.50
C LYS A 307 -18.42 21.83 3.37
N LEU A 308 -18.73 22.63 4.41
CA LEU A 308 -18.45 24.06 4.43
C LEU A 308 -16.94 24.35 4.40
N SER A 309 -16.14 23.58 5.13
CA SER A 309 -14.69 23.67 5.08
C SER A 309 -14.16 23.37 3.68
N ALA A 310 -14.59 22.26 3.06
CA ALA A 310 -14.20 21.85 1.72
C ALA A 310 -14.55 22.94 0.68
N ALA A 311 -15.78 23.46 0.69
CA ALA A 311 -16.21 24.51 -0.21
C ALA A 311 -15.37 25.79 -0.04
N ARG A 312 -15.10 26.20 1.21
CA ARG A 312 -14.25 27.36 1.50
C ARG A 312 -12.83 27.17 0.94
N TRP A 313 -12.19 26.02 1.19
CA TRP A 313 -10.85 25.74 0.70
C TRP A 313 -10.77 25.71 -0.83
N ALA A 314 -11.78 25.18 -1.49
CA ALA A 314 -11.82 25.15 -2.94
C ALA A 314 -11.97 26.54 -3.58
N MET A 315 -12.56 27.48 -2.89
CA MET A 315 -12.81 28.86 -3.39
C MET A 315 -11.70 29.86 -3.05
N MET A 316 -10.83 29.59 -2.06
CA MET A 316 -9.73 30.48 -1.69
C MET A 316 -8.50 30.20 -2.55
N SER A 317 -7.68 31.21 -2.85
CA SER A 317 -6.39 30.97 -3.52
C SER A 317 -5.43 30.24 -2.58
N ALA A 318 -4.59 29.37 -3.13
CA ALA A 318 -3.58 28.65 -2.34
C ALA A 318 -2.62 29.61 -1.60
N ALA A 319 -2.26 30.74 -2.22
CA ALA A 319 -1.45 31.76 -1.60
C ALA A 319 -2.13 32.44 -0.39
N SER A 320 -3.45 32.61 -0.41
CA SER A 320 -4.20 33.16 0.74
C SER A 320 -4.42 32.11 1.84
N LEU A 321 -4.36 30.82 1.50
CA LEU A 321 -4.46 29.72 2.46
C LEU A 321 -3.17 29.49 3.23
N CYS A 322 -2.02 29.67 2.56
CA CYS A 322 -0.68 29.42 3.10
C CYS A 322 0.25 30.58 2.76
N PRO A 323 0.08 31.76 3.41
CA PRO A 323 0.97 32.90 3.18
C PRO A 323 2.41 32.51 3.59
N ILE A 324 3.33 32.58 2.63
CA ILE A 324 4.76 32.43 2.90
C ILE A 324 5.19 33.75 3.54
N LYS A 325 5.75 33.69 4.76
CA LYS A 325 6.28 34.85 5.49
C LYS A 325 7.63 35.27 4.93
#